data_736537f7a41fdcec87906cf6fe0e586e
#
_entry.id   736537f7a41fdcec87906cf6fe0e586e
#
_cell.length_a   1.000
_cell.length_b   1.000
_cell.length_c   1.000
_cell.angle_alpha   90.00
_cell.angle_beta   90.00
_cell.angle_gamma   90.00
#
_symmetry.space_group_name_H-M   'P 1'
#
loop_
_entity.id
_entity.type
_entity.pdbx_description
1 polymer ?
#
loop_
_entity_poly.entity_id
_entity_poly.type
_entity_poly.pdbx_seq_one_letter_code
_entity_poly.pdbx_strand_id
1 'polypeptide(L)'
;PLINSVEEIIKSKFKFSLDELHHLTSKDLDYLRNHYLEILRDNCDNKNAKILIDKFPFQTVCLPLINLLFPNSKIIFTHRNPYDTVLSCFQQSFEPNNAMANFRSIESASRIYDLTMSIWLDYKEKLKMNHITSKYEDLIEDFDKHILKILNFLDVSWDENIKNYRNTAHDRGKINTPSSSQVVQPLYKSSIDKWKNYEKYFENSNRYLHKWISYFKY
;
A
#
# COMPACT_ATOMS: atom_id res chain seq x y z
N PRO A 1 -6.43 -6.90 7.01
CA PRO A 1 -4.95 -6.94 6.96
C PRO A 1 -4.41 -7.92 8.00
N LEU A 2 -3.28 -8.59 7.70
CA LEU A 2 -2.63 -9.50 8.66
C LEU A 2 -2.23 -8.78 9.95
N ILE A 3 -1.88 -7.51 9.86
CA ILE A 3 -1.51 -6.69 11.02
C ILE A 3 -2.66 -6.54 12.03
N ASN A 4 -3.92 -6.65 11.62
CA ASN A 4 -5.06 -6.58 12.54
C ASN A 4 -5.06 -7.73 13.55
N SER A 5 -4.61 -8.93 13.16
CA SER A 5 -4.51 -10.06 14.11
C SER A 5 -3.49 -9.78 15.21
N VAL A 6 -2.42 -9.04 14.88
CA VAL A 6 -1.42 -8.58 15.87
C VAL A 6 -2.04 -7.55 16.81
N GLU A 7 -2.81 -6.60 16.28
CA GLU A 7 -3.53 -5.60 17.10
C GLU A 7 -4.53 -6.26 18.06
N GLU A 8 -5.22 -7.29 17.60
CA GLU A 8 -6.14 -8.07 18.44
C GLU A 8 -5.42 -8.79 19.57
N ILE A 9 -4.23 -9.34 19.32
CA ILE A 9 -3.41 -9.97 20.36
C ILE A 9 -2.92 -8.93 21.38
N ILE A 10 -2.46 -7.77 20.91
CA ILE A 10 -2.03 -6.68 21.80
C ILE A 10 -3.17 -6.31 22.74
N LYS A 11 -4.38 -6.12 22.22
CA LYS A 11 -5.55 -5.77 23.02
C LYS A 11 -6.07 -6.89 23.92
N SER A 12 -6.14 -8.12 23.40
CA SER A 12 -6.78 -9.25 24.08
C SER A 12 -5.86 -9.97 25.07
N LYS A 13 -4.61 -10.26 24.67
CA LYS A 13 -3.64 -11.02 25.46
C LYS A 13 -2.81 -10.13 26.36
N PHE A 14 -2.24 -9.04 25.80
CA PHE A 14 -1.37 -8.16 26.55
C PHE A 14 -2.12 -7.05 27.29
N LYS A 15 -3.40 -6.82 26.93
CA LYS A 15 -4.26 -5.79 27.55
C LYS A 15 -3.77 -4.36 27.34
N PHE A 16 -2.98 -4.12 26.28
CA PHE A 16 -2.49 -2.80 25.89
C PHE A 16 -3.32 -2.18 24.77
N SER A 17 -3.45 -0.87 24.79
CA SER A 17 -3.86 -0.07 23.64
C SER A 17 -2.68 0.16 22.70
N LEU A 18 -2.93 0.68 21.50
CA LEU A 18 -1.85 1.01 20.55
C LEU A 18 -0.98 2.18 21.03
N ASP A 19 -1.45 3.00 22.00
CA ASP A 19 -0.66 4.07 22.60
C ASP A 19 0.32 3.55 23.68
N GLU A 20 0.13 2.31 24.12
CA GLU A 20 0.88 1.66 25.17
C GLU A 20 1.91 0.64 24.66
N LEU A 21 2.21 0.63 23.36
CA LEU A 21 3.16 -0.32 22.75
C LEU A 21 4.57 -0.29 23.36
N HIS A 22 4.94 0.80 24.04
CA HIS A 22 6.20 0.93 24.76
C HIS A 22 6.32 0.03 25.98
N HIS A 23 5.22 -0.57 26.46
CA HIS A 23 5.22 -1.56 27.55
C HIS A 23 5.53 -2.99 27.07
N LEU A 24 5.49 -3.25 25.75
CA LEU A 24 5.81 -4.57 25.21
C LEU A 24 7.29 -4.90 25.43
N THR A 25 7.53 -6.07 26.00
CA THR A 25 8.88 -6.59 26.19
C THR A 25 9.43 -7.18 24.89
N SER A 26 10.74 -7.44 24.83
CA SER A 26 11.35 -8.13 23.67
C SER A 26 10.71 -9.49 23.41
N LYS A 27 10.32 -10.23 24.46
CA LYS A 27 9.63 -11.52 24.32
C LYS A 27 8.23 -11.37 23.72
N ASP A 28 7.51 -10.31 24.08
CA ASP A 28 6.20 -10.03 23.51
C ASP A 28 6.33 -9.67 22.04
N LEU A 29 7.32 -8.86 21.67
CA LEU A 29 7.61 -8.52 20.27
C LEU A 29 7.99 -9.74 19.47
N ASP A 30 8.81 -10.66 19.98
CA ASP A 30 9.17 -11.91 19.32
C ASP A 30 7.94 -12.80 19.10
N TYR A 31 7.06 -12.90 20.10
CA TYR A 31 5.80 -13.62 19.96
C TYR A 31 4.93 -13.03 18.84
N LEU A 32 4.76 -11.70 18.81
CA LEU A 32 3.97 -11.01 17.80
C LEU A 32 4.56 -11.14 16.39
N ARG A 33 5.89 -11.05 16.25
CA ARG A 33 6.61 -11.29 14.97
C ARG A 33 6.37 -12.70 14.44
N ASN A 34 6.54 -13.69 15.31
CA ASN A 34 6.36 -15.09 14.91
C ASN A 34 4.92 -15.35 14.47
N HIS A 35 3.93 -14.86 15.21
CA HIS A 35 2.52 -14.96 14.84
C HIS A 35 2.24 -14.31 13.47
N TYR A 36 2.74 -13.09 13.24
CA TYR A 36 2.58 -12.40 11.95
C TYR A 36 3.22 -13.17 10.80
N LEU A 37 4.46 -13.64 10.98
CA LEU A 37 5.20 -14.37 9.95
C LEU A 37 4.57 -15.74 9.65
N GLU A 38 4.03 -16.40 10.65
CA GLU A 38 3.29 -17.67 10.50
C GLU A 38 2.07 -17.47 9.60
N ILE A 39 1.20 -16.51 9.91
CA ILE A 39 0.03 -16.21 9.09
C ILE A 39 0.45 -15.78 7.67
N LEU A 40 1.48 -14.94 7.55
CA LEU A 40 1.95 -14.48 6.24
C LEU A 40 2.45 -15.66 5.40
N ARG A 41 3.22 -16.58 5.99
CA ARG A 41 3.69 -17.80 5.32
C ARG A 41 2.54 -18.73 4.94
N ASP A 42 1.53 -18.87 5.81
CA ASP A 42 0.37 -19.70 5.52
C ASP A 42 -0.44 -19.22 4.31
N ASN A 43 -0.39 -17.94 4.03
CA ASN A 43 -1.01 -17.34 2.86
C ASN A 43 -0.09 -17.26 1.62
N CYS A 44 1.15 -17.76 1.70
CA CYS A 44 2.08 -17.82 0.57
C CYS A 44 2.01 -19.18 -0.14
N ASP A 45 2.02 -19.16 -1.47
CA ASP A 45 2.10 -20.39 -2.30
C ASP A 45 3.43 -21.11 -2.06
N ASN A 46 4.53 -20.37 -1.97
CA ASN A 46 5.85 -20.91 -1.66
C ASN A 46 6.21 -20.68 -0.19
N LYS A 47 6.06 -21.71 0.63
CA LYS A 47 6.38 -21.69 2.06
C LYS A 47 7.87 -21.46 2.37
N ASN A 48 8.74 -21.73 1.41
CA ASN A 48 10.19 -21.55 1.51
C ASN A 48 10.69 -20.22 0.90
N ALA A 49 9.78 -19.30 0.58
CA ALA A 49 10.15 -18.01 0.03
C ALA A 49 11.09 -17.26 0.98
N LYS A 50 12.22 -16.77 0.44
CA LYS A 50 13.21 -15.98 1.20
C LYS A 50 12.74 -14.56 1.45
N ILE A 51 11.93 -14.02 0.54
CA ILE A 51 11.34 -12.68 0.64
C ILE A 51 9.83 -12.85 0.72
N LEU A 52 9.24 -12.23 1.73
CA LEU A 52 7.80 -12.17 1.93
C LEU A 52 7.34 -10.74 1.67
N ILE A 53 6.29 -10.59 0.87
CA ILE A 53 5.71 -9.29 0.55
C ILE A 53 4.29 -9.26 1.10
N ASP A 54 4.03 -8.34 2.02
CA ASP A 54 2.67 -8.02 2.44
C ASP A 54 2.24 -6.70 1.77
N LYS A 55 1.11 -6.73 1.07
CA LYS A 55 0.55 -5.56 0.41
C LYS A 55 -0.91 -5.39 0.78
N PHE A 56 -1.22 -4.29 1.44
CA PHE A 56 -2.59 -3.90 1.74
C PHE A 56 -2.77 -2.38 1.57
N PRO A 57 -3.87 -1.92 0.94
CA PRO A 57 -4.23 -0.50 0.95
C PRO A 57 -4.38 -0.02 2.39
N PHE A 58 -3.99 1.22 2.69
CA PHE A 58 -3.98 1.77 4.06
C PHE A 58 -3.03 1.11 5.06
N GLN A 59 -2.15 0.20 4.66
CA GLN A 59 -1.10 -0.29 5.55
C GLN A 59 -0.21 0.85 6.08
N THR A 60 -0.22 1.97 5.40
CA THR A 60 0.41 3.24 5.82
C THR A 60 0.04 3.62 7.26
N VAL A 61 -1.20 3.43 7.69
CA VAL A 61 -1.64 3.78 9.06
C VAL A 61 -1.05 2.85 10.12
N CYS A 62 -0.61 1.65 9.74
CA CYS A 62 -0.02 0.65 10.64
C CYS A 62 1.53 0.69 10.67
N LEU A 63 2.16 1.63 9.96
CA LEU A 63 3.63 1.71 9.86
C LEU A 63 4.35 1.79 11.21
N PRO A 64 3.84 2.47 12.25
CA PRO A 64 4.48 2.46 13.57
C PRO A 64 4.59 1.04 14.16
N LEU A 65 3.52 0.26 14.07
CA LEU A 65 3.51 -1.12 14.54
C LEU A 65 4.41 -2.02 13.67
N ILE A 66 4.36 -1.84 12.35
CA ILE A 66 5.22 -2.57 11.42
C ILE A 66 6.70 -2.26 11.69
N ASN A 67 7.04 -0.99 11.89
CA ASN A 67 8.42 -0.58 12.19
C ASN A 67 8.90 -1.10 13.56
N LEU A 68 8.01 -1.17 14.55
CA LEU A 68 8.30 -1.76 15.85
C LEU A 68 8.58 -3.26 15.75
N LEU A 69 7.75 -3.98 15.00
CA LEU A 69 7.90 -5.43 14.82
C LEU A 69 9.08 -5.77 13.89
N PHE A 70 9.24 -5.03 12.80
CA PHE A 70 10.19 -5.31 11.72
C PHE A 70 11.03 -4.08 11.37
N PRO A 71 11.94 -3.62 12.25
CA PRO A 71 12.69 -2.37 12.07
C PRO A 71 13.58 -2.38 10.82
N ASN A 72 13.95 -3.55 10.31
CA ASN A 72 14.76 -3.72 9.10
C ASN A 72 13.94 -4.02 7.84
N SER A 73 12.61 -3.95 7.92
CA SER A 73 11.77 -4.15 6.74
C SER A 73 12.00 -3.07 5.69
N LYS A 74 11.87 -3.46 4.42
CA LYS A 74 11.96 -2.55 3.28
C LYS A 74 10.56 -2.12 2.88
N ILE A 75 10.28 -0.83 2.89
CA ILE A 75 8.97 -0.26 2.59
C ILE A 75 8.97 0.30 1.16
N ILE A 76 8.08 -0.17 0.32
CA ILE A 76 7.83 0.41 -1.00
C ILE A 76 6.54 1.20 -0.92
N PHE A 77 6.66 2.53 -0.90
CA PHE A 77 5.52 3.43 -0.90
C PHE A 77 5.10 3.73 -2.35
N THR A 78 3.96 3.19 -2.75
CA THR A 78 3.41 3.39 -4.10
C THR A 78 2.47 4.57 -4.12
N HIS A 79 2.63 5.45 -5.11
CA HIS A 79 1.73 6.58 -5.32
C HIS A 79 1.45 6.83 -6.80
N ARG A 80 0.40 7.55 -7.06
CA ARG A 80 -0.07 7.95 -8.37
C ARG A 80 -0.68 9.35 -8.26
N ASN A 81 -0.91 10.03 -9.40
CA ASN A 81 -1.60 11.32 -9.41
C ASN A 81 -2.80 11.31 -8.43
N PRO A 82 -2.87 12.27 -7.49
CA PRO A 82 -3.91 12.32 -6.44
C PRO A 82 -5.32 12.27 -6.99
N TYR A 83 -5.61 13.04 -8.03
CA TYR A 83 -6.93 13.11 -8.64
C TYR A 83 -7.32 11.79 -9.32
N ASP A 84 -6.38 11.18 -10.07
CA ASP A 84 -6.62 9.87 -10.68
C ASP A 84 -6.78 8.76 -9.63
N THR A 85 -6.05 8.85 -8.52
CA THR A 85 -6.20 7.91 -7.40
C THR A 85 -7.58 8.00 -6.79
N VAL A 86 -8.03 9.23 -6.46
CA VAL A 86 -9.36 9.49 -5.88
C VAL A 86 -10.47 9.06 -6.85
N LEU A 87 -10.36 9.42 -8.13
CA LEU A 87 -11.32 9.00 -9.15
C LEU A 87 -11.40 7.48 -9.25
N SER A 88 -10.25 6.81 -9.29
CA SER A 88 -10.19 5.35 -9.36
C SER A 88 -10.85 4.69 -8.15
N CYS A 89 -10.58 5.18 -6.94
CA CYS A 89 -11.22 4.67 -5.73
C CYS A 89 -12.73 4.90 -5.73
N PHE A 90 -13.20 6.08 -6.14
CA PHE A 90 -14.63 6.41 -6.24
C PHE A 90 -15.35 5.51 -7.24
N GLN A 91 -14.70 5.13 -8.35
CA GLN A 91 -15.28 4.28 -9.39
C GLN A 91 -15.28 2.77 -9.05
N GLN A 92 -14.62 2.34 -7.95
CA GLN A 92 -14.57 0.94 -7.57
C GLN A 92 -15.76 0.52 -6.71
N SER A 93 -16.26 -0.69 -6.97
CA SER A 93 -17.25 -1.35 -6.12
C SER A 93 -16.55 -2.06 -4.97
N PHE A 94 -16.31 -1.34 -3.89
CA PHE A 94 -15.72 -1.94 -2.69
C PHE A 94 -16.78 -2.64 -1.83
N GLU A 95 -16.39 -3.76 -1.22
CA GLU A 95 -17.19 -4.36 -0.15
C GLU A 95 -17.37 -3.37 1.00
N PRO A 96 -18.60 -3.19 1.50
CA PRO A 96 -18.90 -2.18 2.52
C PRO A 96 -18.15 -2.47 3.83
N ASN A 97 -17.33 -1.52 4.27
CA ASN A 97 -16.74 -1.47 5.60
C ASN A 97 -16.44 -0.01 5.96
N ASN A 98 -16.01 0.25 7.20
CA ASN A 98 -15.76 1.61 7.70
C ASN A 98 -14.72 2.39 6.86
N ALA A 99 -13.67 1.73 6.38
CA ALA A 99 -12.65 2.37 5.55
C ALA A 99 -13.21 2.67 4.15
N MET A 100 -13.88 1.70 3.53
CA MET A 100 -14.41 1.83 2.15
C MET A 100 -15.61 2.78 2.06
N ALA A 101 -16.30 3.07 3.17
CA ALA A 101 -17.36 4.07 3.23
C ALA A 101 -16.88 5.48 2.82
N ASN A 102 -15.58 5.76 2.95
CA ASN A 102 -14.99 7.03 2.52
C ASN A 102 -14.94 7.21 1.00
N PHE A 103 -15.12 6.16 0.20
CA PHE A 103 -15.07 6.24 -1.27
C PHE A 103 -16.45 6.44 -1.93
N ARG A 104 -17.49 6.77 -1.16
CA ARG A 104 -18.84 7.02 -1.68
C ARG A 104 -19.01 8.39 -2.34
N SER A 105 -18.08 9.32 -2.13
CA SER A 105 -18.05 10.61 -2.84
C SER A 105 -16.60 11.00 -3.14
N ILE A 106 -16.41 11.83 -4.17
CA ILE A 106 -15.09 12.36 -4.54
C ILE A 106 -14.54 13.20 -3.38
N GLU A 107 -15.36 13.97 -2.69
CA GLU A 107 -14.90 14.80 -1.57
C GLU A 107 -14.42 13.95 -0.39
N SER A 108 -15.19 12.95 0.05
CA SER A 108 -14.78 12.08 1.15
C SER A 108 -13.54 11.24 0.78
N ALA A 109 -13.45 10.75 -0.47
CA ALA A 109 -12.26 10.07 -0.98
C ALA A 109 -11.02 10.99 -1.00
N SER A 110 -11.20 12.27 -1.36
CA SER A 110 -10.13 13.26 -1.33
C SER A 110 -9.65 13.56 0.08
N ARG A 111 -10.56 13.66 1.03
CA ARG A 111 -10.22 13.86 2.44
C ARG A 111 -9.42 12.68 3.03
N ILE A 112 -9.85 11.45 2.77
CA ILE A 112 -9.10 10.27 3.27
C ILE A 112 -7.75 10.12 2.58
N TYR A 113 -7.65 10.47 1.29
CA TYR A 113 -6.37 10.56 0.59
C TYR A 113 -5.42 11.54 1.28
N ASP A 114 -5.89 12.77 1.54
CA ASP A 114 -5.12 13.81 2.22
C ASP A 114 -4.62 13.36 3.60
N LEU A 115 -5.50 12.79 4.41
CA LEU A 115 -5.14 12.25 5.72
C LEU A 115 -4.08 11.15 5.61
N THR A 116 -4.24 10.21 4.68
CA THR A 116 -3.30 9.10 4.49
C THR A 116 -1.92 9.60 4.06
N MET A 117 -1.86 10.57 3.13
CA MET A 117 -0.60 11.15 2.70
C MET A 117 0.06 11.98 3.81
N SER A 118 -0.74 12.69 4.62
CA SER A 118 -0.22 13.44 5.78
C SER A 118 0.38 12.50 6.83
N ILE A 119 -0.29 11.38 7.12
CA ILE A 119 0.24 10.32 8.01
C ILE A 119 1.54 9.73 7.45
N TRP A 120 1.60 9.47 6.14
CA TRP A 120 2.83 9.00 5.49
C TRP A 120 4.00 9.96 5.71
N LEU A 121 3.78 11.28 5.55
CA LEU A 121 4.83 12.27 5.75
C LEU A 121 5.31 12.30 7.20
N ASP A 122 4.38 12.29 8.14
CA ASP A 122 4.67 12.24 9.57
C ASP A 122 5.53 11.03 9.94
N TYR A 123 5.14 9.86 9.45
CA TYR A 123 5.87 8.61 9.74
C TYR A 123 7.22 8.55 9.03
N LYS A 124 7.28 9.04 7.79
CA LYS A 124 8.54 9.16 7.05
C LYS A 124 9.57 10.02 7.79
N GLU A 125 9.13 11.09 8.45
CA GLU A 125 9.99 11.98 9.23
C GLU A 125 10.36 11.38 10.59
N LYS A 126 9.38 10.80 11.30
CA LYS A 126 9.55 10.35 12.69
C LYS A 126 10.10 8.94 12.83
N LEU A 127 9.82 8.05 11.89
CA LEU A 127 10.25 6.66 11.91
C LEU A 127 11.49 6.47 11.03
N LYS A 128 12.51 5.80 11.56
CA LYS A 128 13.72 5.43 10.81
C LYS A 128 13.44 4.22 9.90
N MET A 129 12.60 4.40 8.89
CA MET A 129 12.22 3.34 7.97
C MET A 129 13.14 3.29 6.76
N ASN A 130 13.54 2.09 6.35
CA ASN A 130 14.17 1.88 5.06
C ASN A 130 13.09 1.86 3.96
N HIS A 131 12.99 2.93 3.17
CA HIS A 131 11.89 3.08 2.21
C HIS A 131 12.33 3.63 0.86
N ILE A 132 11.56 3.29 -0.17
CA ILE A 132 11.63 3.85 -1.52
C ILE A 132 10.23 4.27 -1.97
N THR A 133 10.15 5.30 -2.79
CA THR A 133 8.90 5.69 -3.47
C THR A 133 8.83 5.13 -4.88
N SER A 134 7.65 4.62 -5.24
CA SER A 134 7.33 4.08 -6.56
C SER A 134 6.15 4.85 -7.14
N LYS A 135 6.41 5.66 -8.17
CA LYS A 135 5.41 6.44 -8.88
C LYS A 135 4.85 5.62 -10.04
N TYR A 136 3.52 5.55 -10.13
CA TYR A 136 2.85 4.77 -11.18
C TYR A 136 3.20 5.25 -12.59
N GLU A 137 3.25 6.56 -12.77
CA GLU A 137 3.55 7.18 -14.07
C GLU A 137 4.96 6.82 -14.56
N ASP A 138 5.96 6.82 -13.67
CA ASP A 138 7.33 6.40 -13.98
C ASP A 138 7.40 4.92 -14.39
N LEU A 139 6.59 4.05 -13.73
CA LEU A 139 6.47 2.64 -14.10
C LEU A 139 5.90 2.46 -15.50
N ILE A 140 4.91 3.29 -15.88
CA ILE A 140 4.29 3.25 -17.21
C ILE A 140 5.22 3.84 -18.28
N GLU A 141 6.03 4.82 -17.94
CA GLU A 141 6.98 5.47 -18.86
C GLU A 141 8.14 4.55 -19.20
N ASP A 142 8.77 3.94 -18.20
CA ASP A 142 9.92 3.05 -18.37
C ASP A 142 9.86 1.91 -17.33
N PHE A 143 9.20 0.82 -17.71
CA PHE A 143 9.01 -0.35 -16.86
C PHE A 143 10.33 -0.95 -16.37
N ASP A 144 11.27 -1.20 -17.29
CA ASP A 144 12.51 -1.92 -16.97
C ASP A 144 13.35 -1.10 -15.99
N LYS A 145 13.54 0.19 -16.26
CA LYS A 145 14.28 1.10 -15.38
C LYS A 145 13.62 1.23 -14.00
N HIS A 146 12.29 1.36 -13.97
CA HIS A 146 11.54 1.52 -12.73
C HIS A 146 11.62 0.26 -11.86
N ILE A 147 11.40 -0.92 -12.45
CA ILE A 147 11.50 -2.19 -11.74
C ILE A 147 12.92 -2.46 -11.28
N LEU A 148 13.95 -2.18 -12.11
CA LEU A 148 15.35 -2.35 -11.71
C LEU A 148 15.68 -1.51 -10.47
N LYS A 149 15.17 -0.27 -10.37
CA LYS A 149 15.31 0.57 -9.18
C LYS A 149 14.73 -0.10 -7.93
N ILE A 150 13.57 -0.73 -8.05
CA ILE A 150 12.92 -1.45 -6.94
C ILE A 150 13.71 -2.70 -6.56
N LEU A 151 14.15 -3.48 -7.54
CA LEU A 151 14.94 -4.69 -7.32
C LEU A 151 16.27 -4.38 -6.63
N ASN A 152 16.97 -3.33 -7.06
CA ASN A 152 18.19 -2.86 -6.40
C ASN A 152 17.94 -2.46 -4.93
N PHE A 153 16.83 -1.79 -4.66
CA PHE A 153 16.44 -1.48 -3.28
C PHE A 153 16.16 -2.73 -2.46
N LEU A 154 15.61 -3.77 -3.07
CA LEU A 154 15.31 -5.04 -2.41
C LEU A 154 16.51 -5.99 -2.30
N ASP A 155 17.64 -5.68 -2.94
CA ASP A 155 18.80 -6.56 -3.12
C ASP A 155 18.44 -7.86 -3.86
N VAL A 156 17.62 -7.74 -4.91
CA VAL A 156 17.15 -8.85 -5.76
C VAL A 156 17.65 -8.63 -7.18
N SER A 157 18.17 -9.69 -7.79
CA SER A 157 18.58 -9.66 -9.19
C SER A 157 17.37 -9.61 -10.12
N TRP A 158 17.57 -9.06 -11.32
CA TRP A 158 16.60 -9.12 -12.40
C TRP A 158 16.33 -10.57 -12.82
N ASP A 159 15.07 -10.89 -13.06
CA ASP A 159 14.60 -12.14 -13.67
C ASP A 159 13.66 -11.79 -14.84
N GLU A 160 13.90 -12.36 -16.01
CA GLU A 160 13.09 -12.08 -17.21
C GLU A 160 11.61 -12.46 -17.04
N ASN A 161 11.29 -13.36 -16.12
CA ASN A 161 9.92 -13.71 -15.78
C ASN A 161 9.13 -12.51 -15.20
N ILE A 162 9.81 -11.45 -14.75
CA ILE A 162 9.14 -10.21 -14.31
C ILE A 162 8.30 -9.63 -15.45
N LYS A 163 8.73 -9.74 -16.70
CA LYS A 163 7.98 -9.29 -17.88
C LYS A 163 6.73 -10.12 -18.14
N ASN A 164 6.68 -11.32 -17.59
CA ASN A 164 5.55 -12.25 -17.72
C ASN A 164 4.49 -12.07 -16.61
N TYR A 165 4.51 -10.95 -15.87
CA TYR A 165 3.62 -10.68 -14.73
C TYR A 165 2.13 -10.92 -15.05
N ARG A 166 1.70 -10.68 -16.28
CA ARG A 166 0.32 -10.89 -16.73
C ARG A 166 -0.06 -12.37 -16.76
N ASN A 167 0.80 -13.21 -17.31
CA ASN A 167 0.59 -14.67 -17.35
C ASN A 167 0.59 -15.20 -15.93
N THR A 168 1.54 -14.78 -15.10
CA THR A 168 1.59 -15.13 -13.68
C THR A 168 0.31 -14.72 -12.94
N ALA A 169 -0.23 -13.52 -13.22
CA ALA A 169 -1.48 -13.06 -12.62
C ALA A 169 -2.69 -13.87 -13.11
N HIS A 170 -2.71 -14.25 -14.38
CA HIS A 170 -3.75 -15.10 -14.96
C HIS A 170 -3.70 -16.52 -14.39
N ASP A 171 -2.52 -17.12 -14.26
CA ASP A 171 -2.32 -18.47 -13.76
C ASP A 171 -2.65 -18.64 -12.27
N ARG A 172 -2.55 -17.56 -11.48
CA ARG A 172 -3.00 -17.53 -10.09
C ARG A 172 -4.52 -17.68 -9.92
N GLY A 173 -5.29 -17.60 -11.00
CA GLY A 173 -6.74 -17.78 -10.97
C GLY A 173 -7.46 -16.57 -10.35
N LYS A 174 -8.41 -16.81 -9.45
CA LYS A 174 -9.28 -15.76 -8.91
C LYS A 174 -8.52 -14.78 -8.02
N ILE A 175 -8.28 -13.57 -8.52
CA ILE A 175 -7.73 -12.46 -7.75
C ILE A 175 -8.89 -11.77 -7.03
N ASN A 176 -8.96 -11.89 -5.71
CA ASN A 176 -10.02 -11.34 -4.88
C ASN A 176 -9.82 -9.83 -4.60
N THR A 177 -9.67 -9.02 -5.64
CA THR A 177 -9.61 -7.56 -5.51
C THR A 177 -10.55 -6.90 -6.50
N PRO A 178 -11.12 -5.72 -6.20
CA PRO A 178 -12.01 -4.99 -7.12
C PRO A 178 -11.34 -4.68 -8.47
N SER A 179 -10.02 -4.60 -8.51
CA SER A 179 -9.22 -4.34 -9.72
C SER A 179 -8.69 -5.61 -10.40
N SER A 180 -9.22 -6.79 -10.10
CA SER A 180 -8.73 -8.07 -10.66
C SER A 180 -8.65 -8.09 -12.18
N SER A 181 -9.63 -7.53 -12.87
CA SER A 181 -9.65 -7.41 -14.34
C SER A 181 -8.55 -6.50 -14.90
N GLN A 182 -8.01 -5.59 -14.10
CA GLN A 182 -6.96 -4.66 -14.52
C GLN A 182 -5.56 -5.28 -14.40
N VAL A 183 -5.36 -6.15 -13.41
CA VAL A 183 -4.05 -6.78 -13.13
C VAL A 183 -3.58 -7.70 -14.26
N VAL A 184 -4.50 -8.34 -14.95
CA VAL A 184 -4.21 -9.25 -16.09
C VAL A 184 -4.02 -8.51 -17.42
N GLN A 185 -4.21 -7.19 -17.45
CA GLN A 185 -4.04 -6.39 -18.66
C GLN A 185 -2.61 -5.84 -18.78
N PRO A 186 -2.16 -5.48 -19.98
CA PRO A 186 -0.92 -4.72 -20.13
C PRO A 186 -0.99 -3.44 -19.32
N LEU A 187 0.16 -2.94 -18.88
CA LEU A 187 0.25 -1.59 -18.33
C LEU A 187 -0.27 -0.60 -19.38
N TYR A 188 -1.18 0.28 -18.98
CA TYR A 188 -1.88 1.16 -19.93
C TYR A 188 -1.82 2.62 -19.49
N LYS A 189 -1.63 3.51 -20.50
CA LYS A 189 -1.54 4.96 -20.29
C LYS A 189 -2.91 5.62 -20.10
N SER A 190 -3.99 4.97 -20.52
CA SER A 190 -5.35 5.56 -20.52
C SER A 190 -5.92 5.89 -19.15
N SER A 191 -5.25 5.45 -18.10
CA SER A 191 -5.59 5.81 -16.73
C SER A 191 -4.88 7.07 -16.23
N ILE A 192 -3.84 7.54 -16.92
CA ILE A 192 -3.11 8.77 -16.60
C ILE A 192 -3.96 9.95 -17.08
N ASP A 193 -4.11 10.95 -16.22
CA ASP A 193 -4.92 12.16 -16.47
C ASP A 193 -6.40 11.90 -16.75
N LYS A 194 -6.91 10.71 -16.45
CA LYS A 194 -8.32 10.36 -16.64
C LYS A 194 -9.26 11.31 -15.88
N TRP A 195 -8.82 11.80 -14.71
CA TRP A 195 -9.56 12.72 -13.88
C TRP A 195 -9.94 14.04 -14.61
N LYS A 196 -9.15 14.47 -15.60
CA LYS A 196 -9.40 15.70 -16.37
C LYS A 196 -10.76 15.69 -17.07
N ASN A 197 -11.25 14.50 -17.46
CA ASN A 197 -12.59 14.36 -18.01
C ASN A 197 -13.71 14.57 -16.98
N TYR A 198 -13.36 14.67 -15.71
CA TYR A 198 -14.26 14.79 -14.56
C TYR A 198 -13.91 15.99 -13.69
N GLU A 199 -13.12 16.93 -14.17
CA GLU A 199 -12.54 18.05 -13.42
C GLU A 199 -13.58 18.83 -12.61
N LYS A 200 -14.75 19.11 -13.20
CA LYS A 200 -15.86 19.82 -12.55
C LYS A 200 -16.33 19.20 -11.23
N TYR A 201 -16.13 17.90 -11.04
CA TYR A 201 -16.51 17.20 -9.81
C TYR A 201 -15.48 17.33 -8.69
N PHE A 202 -14.31 17.89 -9.00
CA PHE A 202 -13.20 18.04 -8.05
C PHE A 202 -13.08 19.44 -7.44
N GLU A 203 -13.92 20.41 -7.81
CA GLU A 203 -13.83 21.79 -7.34
C GLU A 203 -13.72 21.87 -5.81
N ASN A 204 -14.61 21.19 -5.07
CA ASN A 204 -14.59 21.14 -3.61
C ASN A 204 -13.43 20.30 -3.05
N SER A 205 -12.83 19.47 -3.85
CA SER A 205 -11.75 18.54 -3.48
C SER A 205 -10.35 19.12 -3.64
N ASN A 206 -10.22 20.22 -4.40
CA ASN A 206 -8.93 20.88 -4.65
C ASN A 206 -8.20 21.27 -3.36
N ARG A 207 -8.92 21.69 -2.31
CA ARG A 207 -8.35 22.01 -0.98
C ARG A 207 -7.62 20.84 -0.33
N TYR A 208 -7.97 19.60 -0.66
CA TYR A 208 -7.33 18.40 -0.15
C TYR A 208 -6.19 17.91 -1.05
N LEU A 209 -6.35 18.02 -2.38
CA LEU A 209 -5.50 17.33 -3.35
C LEU A 209 -4.39 18.18 -3.94
N HIS A 210 -4.62 19.50 -4.10
CA HIS A 210 -3.70 20.37 -4.85
C HIS A 210 -2.28 20.39 -4.27
N LYS A 211 -2.13 20.40 -2.95
CA LYS A 211 -0.80 20.39 -2.31
C LYS A 211 0.02 19.14 -2.66
N TRP A 212 -0.64 18.02 -2.92
CA TRP A 212 0.02 16.74 -3.25
C TRP A 212 0.52 16.69 -4.70
N ILE A 213 -0.10 17.45 -5.60
CA ILE A 213 0.42 17.65 -6.96
C ILE A 213 1.83 18.25 -6.88
N SER A 214 1.96 19.34 -6.14
CA SER A 214 3.26 20.01 -5.95
C SER A 214 4.26 19.14 -5.20
N TYR A 215 3.81 18.45 -4.14
CA TYR A 215 4.69 17.61 -3.32
C TYR A 215 5.26 16.43 -4.10
N PHE A 216 4.42 15.70 -4.85
CA PHE A 216 4.83 14.54 -5.63
C PHE A 216 5.31 14.87 -7.06
N LYS A 217 5.32 16.15 -7.44
CA LYS A 217 5.77 16.65 -8.75
C LYS A 217 4.98 16.00 -9.91
N TYR A 218 3.67 16.21 -9.91
CA TYR A 218 2.75 15.87 -11.00
C TYR A 218 2.48 17.05 -11.91
#